data_56fa41cf888e013002bb8a0e3a1fe639
#
_entry.id   56fa41cf888e013002bb8a0e3a1fe639
#
_cell.length_a   1.000
_cell.length_b   1.000
_cell.length_c   1.000
_cell.angle_alpha   90.00
_cell.angle_beta   90.00
_cell.angle_gamma   90.00
#
_symmetry.space_group_name_H-M   'P 1'
#
loop_
_entity.id
_entity.type
_entity.pdbx_description
1 polymer ?
#
loop_
_entity_poly.entity_id
_entity_poly.type
_entity_poly.pdbx_seq_one_letter_code
_entity_poly.pdbx_strand_id
1 'polypeptide(L)'
;QVNRKPDIFMQMSVANEFEPKGKYNIGITAGVETTVVPREFLEGGNKMDLIIVPSQFTKSLFDKTQFQEQDKQTKQIIKTFKNEKPCEVLFEGVNKELYENPTITDIDVLDGIESDFNFLFVGHWLKGHLGQDRKDVGMVIKTFSTVFKYLPKDKRPGLILKTSHAGFSVIDRETTREKIENAIKGLNDVPPIYLLHGDLKESEMVELYNHSKVKAMIS
;
A
#
# COMPACT_ATOMS: atom_id res chain seq x y z
N GLN A 1 -28.23 15.33 -10.57
CA GLN A 1 -27.58 15.47 -11.88
C GLN A 1 -27.18 16.93 -12.06
N VAL A 2 -25.92 17.19 -12.40
CA VAL A 2 -25.45 18.54 -12.73
C VAL A 2 -25.82 18.79 -14.19
N ASN A 3 -26.77 19.68 -14.42
CA ASN A 3 -27.28 20.02 -15.76
C ASN A 3 -26.30 20.90 -16.58
N ARG A 4 -25.16 21.26 -16.04
CA ARG A 4 -24.15 22.10 -16.68
C ARG A 4 -22.77 21.46 -16.52
N LYS A 5 -21.98 21.48 -17.60
CA LYS A 5 -20.58 21.06 -17.58
C LYS A 5 -19.79 21.97 -16.62
N PRO A 6 -19.12 21.45 -15.57
CA PRO A 6 -18.36 22.27 -14.64
C PRO A 6 -17.17 22.91 -15.33
N ASP A 7 -16.72 24.06 -14.83
CA ASP A 7 -15.53 24.74 -15.36
C ASP A 7 -14.27 23.93 -15.05
N ILE A 8 -14.16 23.37 -13.83
CA ILE A 8 -13.08 22.48 -13.40
C ILE A 8 -13.69 21.17 -12.90
N PHE A 9 -13.13 20.06 -13.32
CA PHE A 9 -13.44 18.73 -12.82
C PHE A 9 -12.17 18.04 -12.37
N MET A 10 -12.18 17.49 -11.15
CA MET A 10 -11.07 16.74 -10.57
C MET A 10 -11.52 15.30 -10.33
N GLN A 11 -10.70 14.35 -10.75
CA GLN A 11 -10.92 12.94 -10.50
C GLN A 11 -9.67 12.35 -9.84
N MET A 12 -9.88 11.70 -8.69
CA MET A 12 -8.83 10.95 -7.99
C MET A 12 -9.11 9.46 -8.14
N SER A 13 -8.33 8.80 -8.97
CA SER A 13 -8.41 7.34 -9.23
C SER A 13 -7.14 6.86 -9.92
N VAL A 14 -7.08 5.57 -10.29
CA VAL A 14 -6.05 5.06 -11.18
C VAL A 14 -6.20 5.68 -12.57
N ALA A 15 -5.09 6.01 -13.24
CA ALA A 15 -5.11 6.84 -14.44
C ALA A 15 -5.90 6.25 -15.62
N ASN A 16 -6.00 4.92 -15.73
CA ASN A 16 -6.80 4.27 -16.77
C ASN A 16 -8.32 4.52 -16.64
N GLU A 17 -8.77 4.93 -15.45
CA GLU A 17 -10.19 5.24 -15.18
C GLU A 17 -10.54 6.71 -15.41
N PHE A 18 -9.60 7.54 -15.81
CA PHE A 18 -9.85 8.95 -16.01
C PHE A 18 -10.87 9.22 -17.11
N GLU A 19 -11.91 10.00 -16.76
CA GLU A 19 -12.99 10.43 -17.65
C GLU A 19 -13.18 11.95 -17.55
N PRO A 20 -12.93 12.72 -18.60
CA PRO A 20 -13.09 14.17 -18.58
C PRO A 20 -14.58 14.57 -18.55
N LYS A 21 -14.98 15.34 -17.54
CA LYS A 21 -16.38 15.81 -17.34
C LYS A 21 -16.49 17.32 -17.26
N GLY A 22 -15.37 18.02 -17.09
CA GLY A 22 -15.29 19.47 -17.00
C GLY A 22 -14.83 20.14 -18.29
N LYS A 23 -14.79 21.48 -18.30
CA LYS A 23 -14.10 22.24 -19.34
C LYS A 23 -12.59 22.08 -19.19
N TYR A 24 -12.08 22.07 -17.95
CA TYR A 24 -10.71 21.72 -17.58
C TYR A 24 -10.72 20.54 -16.62
N ASN A 25 -9.92 19.52 -16.88
CA ASN A 25 -9.99 18.23 -16.19
C ASN A 25 -8.64 17.91 -15.57
N ILE A 26 -8.62 17.66 -14.26
CA ILE A 26 -7.44 17.31 -13.49
C ILE A 26 -7.56 15.86 -13.03
N GLY A 27 -6.61 15.03 -13.44
CA GLY A 27 -6.49 13.66 -12.96
C GLY A 27 -5.43 13.56 -11.85
N ILE A 28 -5.81 13.05 -10.69
CA ILE A 28 -4.90 12.80 -9.57
C ILE A 28 -4.78 11.28 -9.43
N THR A 29 -3.57 10.74 -9.53
CA THR A 29 -3.34 9.30 -9.44
C THR A 29 -2.30 8.96 -8.37
N ALA A 30 -2.38 7.75 -7.84
CA ALA A 30 -1.42 7.23 -6.88
C ALA A 30 -0.03 7.03 -7.49
N GLY A 31 0.95 6.75 -6.64
CA GLY A 31 2.30 6.40 -7.06
C GLY A 31 2.34 5.11 -7.88
N VAL A 32 3.33 5.01 -8.74
CA VAL A 32 3.64 3.82 -9.52
C VAL A 32 4.91 3.21 -8.94
N GLU A 33 4.88 1.92 -8.62
CA GLU A 33 5.98 1.19 -7.96
C GLU A 33 6.86 0.42 -8.97
N THR A 34 6.51 0.46 -10.26
CA THR A 34 7.21 -0.22 -11.35
C THR A 34 8.16 0.73 -12.10
N THR A 35 8.97 0.22 -13.00
CA THR A 35 9.94 1.01 -13.79
C THR A 35 9.33 1.70 -15.01
N VAL A 36 8.09 1.36 -15.36
CA VAL A 36 7.30 1.98 -16.45
C VAL A 36 5.85 2.07 -16.02
N VAL A 37 5.12 3.04 -16.53
CA VAL A 37 3.65 3.08 -16.37
C VAL A 37 2.99 2.18 -17.40
N PRO A 38 1.84 1.54 -17.07
CA PRO A 38 1.05 0.81 -18.06
C PRO A 38 0.62 1.73 -19.22
N ARG A 39 0.47 1.15 -20.43
CA ARG A 39 -0.02 1.90 -21.60
C ARG A 39 -1.37 2.58 -21.34
N GLU A 40 -2.26 1.88 -20.66
CA GLU A 40 -3.60 2.36 -20.31
C GLU A 40 -3.56 3.59 -19.40
N PHE A 41 -2.51 3.76 -18.59
CA PHE A 41 -2.31 4.95 -17.75
C PHE A 41 -1.94 6.17 -18.59
N LEU A 42 -1.12 6.00 -19.64
CA LEU A 42 -0.81 7.07 -20.60
C LEU A 42 -2.05 7.47 -21.39
N GLU A 43 -2.82 6.48 -21.85
CA GLU A 43 -4.06 6.73 -22.59
C GLU A 43 -5.12 7.44 -21.73
N GLY A 44 -5.26 7.03 -20.48
CA GLY A 44 -6.18 7.68 -19.53
C GLY A 44 -5.71 9.08 -19.15
N GLY A 45 -4.42 9.23 -18.82
CA GLY A 45 -3.81 10.52 -18.51
C GLY A 45 -3.96 11.54 -19.64
N ASN A 46 -3.81 11.11 -20.88
CA ASN A 46 -3.96 11.97 -22.05
C ASN A 46 -5.39 12.48 -22.29
N LYS A 47 -6.41 11.93 -21.62
CA LYS A 47 -7.77 12.47 -21.62
C LYS A 47 -7.93 13.70 -20.72
N MET A 48 -7.02 13.89 -19.76
CA MET A 48 -7.05 14.99 -18.82
C MET A 48 -6.26 16.20 -19.37
N ASP A 49 -6.47 17.37 -18.79
CA ASP A 49 -5.72 18.56 -19.13
C ASP A 49 -4.47 18.71 -18.25
N LEU A 50 -4.50 18.12 -17.05
CA LEU A 50 -3.39 18.08 -16.10
C LEU A 50 -3.42 16.74 -15.36
N ILE A 51 -2.24 16.12 -15.19
CA ILE A 51 -2.03 14.95 -14.36
C ILE A 51 -1.27 15.39 -13.10
N ILE A 52 -1.75 14.96 -11.93
CA ILE A 52 -1.08 15.16 -10.65
C ILE A 52 -0.66 13.80 -10.11
N VAL A 53 0.61 13.70 -9.70
CA VAL A 53 1.23 12.49 -9.16
C VAL A 53 1.92 12.77 -7.83
N PRO A 54 2.09 11.78 -6.93
CA PRO A 54 2.59 12.04 -5.57
C PRO A 54 4.11 12.17 -5.48
N SER A 55 4.88 11.87 -6.53
CA SER A 55 6.34 11.88 -6.44
C SER A 55 7.03 12.24 -7.75
N GLN A 56 8.27 12.75 -7.65
CA GLN A 56 9.14 12.98 -8.80
C GLN A 56 9.45 11.69 -9.55
N PHE A 57 9.53 10.56 -8.83
CA PHE A 57 9.71 9.25 -9.45
C PHE A 57 8.55 8.94 -10.38
N THR A 58 7.30 9.01 -9.89
CA THR A 58 6.11 8.75 -10.72
C THR A 58 6.00 9.72 -11.89
N LYS A 59 6.27 11.03 -11.69
CA LYS A 59 6.34 12.00 -12.78
C LYS A 59 7.34 11.56 -13.85
N SER A 60 8.54 11.17 -13.43
CA SER A 60 9.58 10.73 -14.37
C SER A 60 9.19 9.51 -15.19
N LEU A 61 8.33 8.64 -14.65
CA LEU A 61 7.81 7.49 -15.37
C LEU A 61 6.79 7.89 -16.43
N PHE A 62 5.86 8.80 -16.10
CA PHE A 62 4.94 9.36 -17.10
C PHE A 62 5.69 10.07 -18.22
N ASP A 63 6.73 10.83 -17.91
CA ASP A 63 7.49 11.58 -18.90
C ASP A 63 8.37 10.70 -19.81
N LYS A 64 8.89 9.58 -19.29
CA LYS A 64 9.85 8.72 -20.00
C LYS A 64 9.23 7.49 -20.65
N THR A 65 8.08 7.01 -20.16
CA THR A 65 7.47 5.79 -20.70
C THR A 65 6.91 6.03 -22.09
N GLN A 66 7.30 5.16 -23.02
CA GLN A 66 6.79 5.15 -24.38
C GLN A 66 6.53 3.72 -24.84
N PHE A 67 5.42 3.51 -25.53
CA PHE A 67 5.11 2.27 -26.21
C PHE A 67 4.99 2.51 -27.70
N GLN A 68 5.51 1.60 -28.49
CA GLN A 68 5.41 1.64 -29.95
C GLN A 68 4.59 0.46 -30.46
N GLU A 69 3.58 0.76 -31.23
CA GLU A 69 2.85 -0.23 -31.98
C GLU A 69 3.46 -0.32 -33.39
N GLN A 70 3.88 -1.53 -33.76
CA GLN A 70 4.52 -1.77 -35.05
C GLN A 70 3.65 -2.66 -35.92
N ASP A 71 3.65 -2.40 -37.21
CA ASP A 71 3.10 -3.32 -38.20
C ASP A 71 3.81 -4.67 -38.12
N LYS A 72 3.04 -5.74 -38.10
CA LYS A 72 3.60 -7.10 -37.91
C LYS A 72 4.44 -7.57 -39.12
N GLN A 73 4.13 -7.08 -40.31
CA GLN A 73 4.79 -7.49 -41.55
C GLN A 73 5.95 -6.56 -41.92
N THR A 74 5.69 -5.24 -41.90
CA THR A 74 6.66 -4.25 -42.36
C THR A 74 7.60 -3.78 -41.27
N LYS A 75 7.29 -4.06 -39.95
CA LYS A 75 8.00 -3.57 -38.78
C LYS A 75 8.03 -2.04 -38.65
N GLN A 76 7.26 -1.33 -39.45
CA GLN A 76 7.14 0.12 -39.34
C GLN A 76 6.32 0.51 -38.11
N ILE A 77 6.72 1.60 -37.46
CA ILE A 77 5.99 2.14 -36.32
C ILE A 77 4.70 2.78 -36.79
N ILE A 78 3.56 2.21 -36.38
CA ILE A 78 2.22 2.71 -36.68
C ILE A 78 1.84 3.82 -35.73
N LYS A 79 2.12 3.64 -34.43
CA LYS A 79 1.72 4.57 -33.36
C LYS A 79 2.70 4.54 -32.21
N THR A 80 2.93 5.72 -31.62
CA THR A 80 3.67 5.87 -30.38
C THR A 80 2.72 6.37 -29.29
N PHE A 81 2.71 5.69 -28.17
CA PHE A 81 1.96 6.07 -26.96
C PHE A 81 2.93 6.66 -25.95
N LYS A 82 2.71 7.89 -25.58
CA LYS A 82 3.49 8.63 -24.57
C LYS A 82 2.58 9.61 -23.82
N ASN A 83 3.05 10.13 -22.73
CA ASN A 83 2.37 11.23 -22.07
C ASN A 83 2.46 12.51 -22.92
N GLU A 84 1.31 13.13 -23.19
CA GLU A 84 1.17 14.35 -24.00
C GLU A 84 0.63 15.52 -23.17
N LYS A 85 0.40 15.28 -21.86
CA LYS A 85 -0.20 16.27 -20.96
C LYS A 85 0.78 16.71 -19.90
N PRO A 86 0.64 17.93 -19.38
CA PRO A 86 1.38 18.36 -18.19
C PRO A 86 1.19 17.36 -17.06
N CYS A 87 2.30 16.96 -16.44
CA CYS A 87 2.32 16.10 -15.28
C CYS A 87 3.07 16.81 -14.16
N GLU A 88 2.39 17.08 -13.04
CA GLU A 88 2.95 17.82 -11.93
C GLU A 88 2.96 17.01 -10.64
N VAL A 89 3.87 17.33 -9.75
CA VAL A 89 4.03 16.63 -8.48
C VAL A 89 3.33 17.40 -7.38
N LEU A 90 2.44 16.69 -6.67
CA LEU A 90 1.90 17.11 -5.39
C LEU A 90 2.20 16.01 -4.38
N PHE A 91 3.18 16.23 -3.51
CA PHE A 91 3.52 15.26 -2.48
C PHE A 91 2.35 15.00 -1.53
N GLU A 92 2.20 13.75 -1.13
CA GLU A 92 1.24 13.38 -0.11
C GLU A 92 1.63 14.03 1.23
N GLY A 93 0.65 14.67 1.86
CA GLY A 93 0.84 15.32 3.15
C GLY A 93 0.78 14.32 4.30
N VAL A 94 1.42 14.68 5.40
CA VAL A 94 1.30 14.00 6.69
C VAL A 94 1.01 15.03 7.77
N ASN A 95 0.22 14.67 8.76
CA ASN A 95 -0.02 15.52 9.92
C ASN A 95 1.22 15.50 10.84
N LYS A 96 2.18 16.39 10.54
CA LYS A 96 3.45 16.45 11.27
C LYS A 96 3.25 16.68 12.78
N GLU A 97 2.32 17.55 13.16
CA GLU A 97 2.07 17.86 14.56
C GLU A 97 1.69 16.60 15.34
N LEU A 98 0.83 15.77 14.76
CA LEU A 98 0.41 14.52 15.36
C LEU A 98 1.53 13.48 15.46
N TYR A 99 2.36 13.36 14.41
CA TYR A 99 3.41 12.34 14.35
C TYR A 99 4.71 12.74 15.05
N GLU A 100 5.05 14.03 15.08
CA GLU A 100 6.27 14.55 15.75
C GLU A 100 6.08 14.73 17.26
N ASN A 101 4.85 14.98 17.71
CA ASN A 101 4.51 15.21 19.12
C ASN A 101 3.38 14.25 19.57
N PRO A 102 3.62 12.94 19.55
CA PRO A 102 2.58 12.00 19.96
C PRO A 102 2.21 12.23 21.42
N THR A 103 0.93 12.49 21.68
CA THR A 103 0.39 12.37 23.03
C THR A 103 0.31 10.89 23.31
N ILE A 104 1.27 10.37 24.06
CA ILE A 104 1.29 8.94 24.43
C ILE A 104 0.17 8.72 25.45
N THR A 105 -0.93 8.18 24.98
CA THR A 105 -1.93 7.52 25.81
C THR A 105 -1.59 6.03 25.79
N ASP A 106 -1.59 5.38 26.93
CA ASP A 106 -1.20 3.96 27.03
C ASP A 106 -2.20 3.12 26.23
N ILE A 107 -1.78 2.58 25.07
CA ILE A 107 -2.65 1.67 24.31
C ILE A 107 -2.61 0.30 24.97
N ASP A 108 -3.64 -0.06 25.71
CA ASP A 108 -3.82 -1.37 26.36
C ASP A 108 -3.70 -2.56 25.37
N VAL A 109 -3.87 -2.30 24.07
CA VAL A 109 -3.87 -3.37 23.03
C VAL A 109 -2.54 -4.13 22.92
N LEU A 110 -1.44 -3.59 23.43
CA LEU A 110 -0.14 -4.26 23.44
C LEU A 110 0.25 -4.84 24.81
N ASP A 111 -0.59 -4.73 25.82
CA ASP A 111 -0.29 -5.20 27.17
C ASP A 111 -0.08 -6.73 27.25
N GLY A 112 -0.82 -7.47 26.43
CA GLY A 112 -0.69 -8.92 26.32
C GLY A 112 0.54 -9.42 25.56
N ILE A 113 1.41 -8.53 25.04
CA ILE A 113 2.61 -8.89 24.30
C ILE A 113 3.76 -9.08 25.31
N GLU A 114 4.28 -10.30 25.39
CA GLU A 114 5.35 -10.66 26.32
C GLU A 114 6.76 -10.28 25.82
N SER A 115 6.95 -10.23 24.50
CA SER A 115 8.25 -9.92 23.90
C SER A 115 8.60 -8.43 23.95
N ASP A 116 9.82 -8.11 24.33
CA ASP A 116 10.33 -6.73 24.44
C ASP A 116 10.75 -6.13 23.09
N PHE A 117 11.06 -6.98 22.12
CA PHE A 117 11.42 -6.58 20.77
C PHE A 117 10.40 -7.12 19.78
N ASN A 118 9.65 -6.22 19.15
CA ASN A 118 8.67 -6.62 18.15
C ASN A 118 8.87 -5.87 16.85
N PHE A 119 8.72 -6.62 15.74
CA PHE A 119 8.51 -6.05 14.43
C PHE A 119 7.02 -5.75 14.25
N LEU A 120 6.73 -4.61 13.66
CA LEU A 120 5.36 -4.20 13.32
C LEU A 120 5.17 -4.26 11.80
N PHE A 121 4.14 -4.98 11.37
CA PHE A 121 3.59 -4.91 10.02
C PHE A 121 2.26 -4.15 10.05
N VAL A 122 2.05 -3.22 9.11
CA VAL A 122 0.79 -2.49 8.95
C VAL A 122 0.31 -2.59 7.50
N GLY A 123 -0.88 -3.09 7.31
CA GLY A 123 -1.49 -3.16 5.98
C GLY A 123 -2.59 -4.20 5.85
N HIS A 124 -3.36 -4.11 4.77
CA HIS A 124 -4.39 -5.10 4.46
C HIS A 124 -3.80 -6.34 3.81
N TRP A 125 -4.39 -7.48 4.11
CA TRP A 125 -4.11 -8.76 3.46
C TRP A 125 -5.31 -9.19 2.60
N LEU A 126 -5.44 -8.55 1.43
CA LEU A 126 -6.65 -8.62 0.61
C LEU A 126 -6.82 -9.97 -0.10
N LYS A 127 -5.80 -10.45 -0.77
CA LYS A 127 -5.89 -11.63 -1.63
C LYS A 127 -4.88 -12.69 -1.26
N GLY A 128 -5.29 -13.90 -1.59
CA GLY A 128 -4.39 -14.95 -2.00
C GLY A 128 -3.61 -15.64 -0.93
N HIS A 129 -2.90 -16.57 -1.48
CA HIS A 129 -1.91 -17.39 -0.81
C HIS A 129 -0.54 -16.71 -0.91
N LEU A 130 0.45 -17.39 -0.39
CA LEU A 130 1.85 -16.99 -0.41
C LEU A 130 2.28 -16.54 -1.83
N GLY A 131 2.86 -15.34 -1.96
CA GLY A 131 3.33 -14.80 -3.24
C GLY A 131 2.26 -14.20 -4.15
N GLN A 132 1.02 -14.05 -3.68
CA GLN A 132 -0.10 -13.55 -4.50
C GLN A 132 -0.69 -12.21 -4.02
N ASP A 133 -0.40 -11.82 -2.80
CA ASP A 133 -0.86 -10.56 -2.25
C ASP A 133 0.17 -9.45 -2.50
N ARG A 134 -0.30 -8.23 -2.75
CA ARG A 134 0.58 -7.10 -3.05
C ARG A 134 1.63 -6.83 -1.96
N LYS A 135 1.24 -6.96 -0.70
CA LYS A 135 2.14 -6.82 0.45
C LYS A 135 2.74 -8.14 0.93
N ASP A 136 2.30 -9.24 0.36
CA ASP A 136 2.72 -10.61 0.64
C ASP A 136 2.90 -10.94 2.13
N VAL A 137 1.87 -10.62 2.90
CA VAL A 137 1.86 -10.82 4.37
C VAL A 137 2.20 -12.26 4.74
N GLY A 138 1.75 -13.21 3.94
CA GLY A 138 2.08 -14.62 4.12
C GLY A 138 3.58 -14.89 4.02
N MET A 139 4.28 -14.26 3.08
CA MET A 139 5.74 -14.37 2.94
C MET A 139 6.46 -13.68 4.10
N VAL A 140 6.00 -12.51 4.54
CA VAL A 140 6.53 -11.83 5.73
C VAL A 140 6.47 -12.76 6.94
N ILE A 141 5.32 -13.38 7.22
CA ILE A 141 5.13 -14.34 8.32
C ILE A 141 6.09 -15.53 8.19
N LYS A 142 6.14 -16.15 7.02
CA LYS A 142 6.97 -17.33 6.77
C LYS A 142 8.45 -17.02 6.90
N THR A 143 8.91 -15.91 6.34
CA THR A 143 10.30 -15.48 6.41
C THR A 143 10.69 -15.15 7.84
N PHE A 144 9.90 -14.35 8.54
CA PHE A 144 10.08 -14.02 9.94
C PHE A 144 10.22 -15.30 10.79
N SER A 145 9.26 -16.20 10.65
CA SER A 145 9.25 -17.46 11.40
C SER A 145 10.48 -18.33 11.10
N THR A 146 10.90 -18.38 9.84
CA THR A 146 12.06 -19.18 9.43
C THR A 146 13.36 -18.61 9.96
N VAL A 147 13.51 -17.29 9.95
CA VAL A 147 14.74 -16.62 10.40
C VAL A 147 14.91 -16.72 11.91
N PHE A 148 13.85 -16.43 12.67
CA PHE A 148 13.95 -16.27 14.12
C PHE A 148 13.68 -17.53 14.95
N LYS A 149 13.21 -18.63 14.36
CA LYS A 149 12.98 -19.90 15.07
C LYS A 149 14.23 -20.49 15.70
N TYR A 150 15.41 -20.17 15.18
CA TYR A 150 16.67 -20.71 15.69
C TYR A 150 17.24 -19.94 16.89
N LEU A 151 16.67 -18.80 17.23
CA LEU A 151 17.07 -18.07 18.43
C LEU A 151 16.55 -18.79 19.69
N PRO A 152 17.24 -18.65 20.84
CA PRO A 152 16.68 -19.04 22.14
C PRO A 152 15.31 -18.42 22.35
N LYS A 153 14.38 -19.15 22.96
CA LYS A 153 12.97 -18.71 23.09
C LYS A 153 12.82 -17.36 23.77
N ASP A 154 13.63 -17.10 24.79
CA ASP A 154 13.69 -15.85 25.53
C ASP A 154 14.28 -14.65 24.75
N LYS A 155 14.89 -14.91 23.59
CA LYS A 155 15.50 -13.89 22.72
C LYS A 155 14.78 -13.71 21.39
N ARG A 156 13.68 -14.44 21.19
CA ARG A 156 12.92 -14.33 19.94
C ARG A 156 12.13 -13.04 19.90
N PRO A 157 12.24 -12.28 18.80
CA PRO A 157 11.35 -11.14 18.60
C PRO A 157 9.92 -11.61 18.36
N GLY A 158 8.95 -10.73 18.64
CA GLY A 158 7.57 -10.91 18.22
C GLY A 158 7.30 -10.23 16.87
N LEU A 159 6.26 -10.71 16.18
CA LEU A 159 5.71 -10.07 14.98
C LEU A 159 4.30 -9.58 15.29
N ILE A 160 4.09 -8.29 15.31
CA ILE A 160 2.78 -7.66 15.44
C ILE A 160 2.23 -7.41 14.04
N LEU A 161 1.10 -8.02 13.73
CA LEU A 161 0.39 -7.85 12.47
C LEU A 161 -0.83 -6.95 12.68
N LYS A 162 -0.72 -5.66 12.40
CA LYS A 162 -1.85 -4.75 12.26
C LYS A 162 -2.44 -4.92 10.87
N THR A 163 -3.31 -5.91 10.74
CA THR A 163 -3.84 -6.35 9.45
C THR A 163 -5.30 -6.80 9.54
N SER A 164 -5.97 -6.78 8.40
CA SER A 164 -7.30 -7.33 8.17
C SER A 164 -7.41 -7.81 6.72
N HIS A 165 -8.43 -8.61 6.41
CA HIS A 165 -8.71 -9.01 5.04
C HIS A 165 -9.42 -7.89 4.27
N ALA A 166 -10.65 -7.54 4.69
CA ALA A 166 -11.46 -6.53 3.99
C ALA A 166 -12.19 -5.57 4.95
N GLY A 167 -12.14 -5.83 6.25
CA GLY A 167 -12.84 -5.03 7.27
C GLY A 167 -12.43 -5.42 8.67
N PHE A 168 -13.30 -5.16 9.64
CA PHE A 168 -12.99 -5.37 11.06
C PHE A 168 -14.05 -6.22 11.78
N SER A 169 -14.84 -7.00 11.04
CA SER A 169 -15.83 -7.92 11.61
C SER A 169 -15.16 -9.14 12.27
N VAL A 170 -15.93 -9.84 13.09
CA VAL A 170 -15.50 -11.12 13.70
C VAL A 170 -15.13 -12.13 12.61
N ILE A 171 -15.93 -12.21 11.53
CA ILE A 171 -15.66 -13.11 10.40
C ILE A 171 -14.33 -12.76 9.72
N ASP A 172 -14.08 -11.47 9.51
CA ASP A 172 -12.81 -11.00 8.92
C ASP A 172 -11.61 -11.37 9.80
N ARG A 173 -11.76 -11.24 11.12
CA ARG A 173 -10.74 -11.65 12.08
C ARG A 173 -10.43 -13.14 12.00
N GLU A 174 -11.46 -13.99 11.97
CA GLU A 174 -11.26 -15.43 11.87
C GLU A 174 -10.62 -15.81 10.52
N THR A 175 -11.05 -15.21 9.42
CA THR A 175 -10.42 -15.39 8.10
C THR A 175 -8.94 -15.00 8.14
N THR A 176 -8.61 -13.88 8.80
CA THR A 176 -7.22 -13.42 8.93
C THR A 176 -6.39 -14.38 9.78
N ARG A 177 -6.96 -14.91 10.86
CA ARG A 177 -6.31 -15.96 11.71
C ARG A 177 -6.03 -17.23 10.92
N GLU A 178 -7.00 -17.73 10.17
CA GLU A 178 -6.81 -18.90 9.31
C GLU A 178 -5.69 -18.71 8.30
N LYS A 179 -5.57 -17.52 7.72
CA LYS A 179 -4.46 -17.18 6.82
C LYS A 179 -3.11 -17.22 7.52
N ILE A 180 -3.02 -16.72 8.76
CA ILE A 180 -1.80 -16.78 9.58
C ILE A 180 -1.43 -18.23 9.85
N GLU A 181 -2.37 -19.04 10.32
CA GLU A 181 -2.18 -20.46 10.58
C GLU A 181 -1.71 -21.23 9.34
N ASN A 182 -2.28 -20.92 8.18
CA ASN A 182 -1.85 -21.50 6.91
C ASN A 182 -0.43 -21.08 6.50
N ALA A 183 -0.05 -19.83 6.79
CA ALA A 183 1.30 -19.33 6.46
C ALA A 183 2.40 -20.02 7.27
N ILE A 184 2.10 -20.42 8.52
CA ILE A 184 3.03 -21.13 9.40
C ILE A 184 2.87 -22.65 9.37
N LYS A 185 1.93 -23.17 8.60
CA LYS A 185 1.65 -24.62 8.51
C LYS A 185 2.91 -25.40 8.12
N GLY A 186 3.22 -26.41 8.90
CA GLY A 186 4.41 -27.25 8.72
C GLY A 186 5.70 -26.64 9.29
N LEU A 187 5.65 -25.46 9.91
CA LEU A 187 6.77 -24.91 10.67
C LEU A 187 6.62 -25.33 12.14
N ASN A 188 7.71 -25.82 12.71
CA ASN A 188 7.79 -26.14 14.13
C ASN A 188 8.47 -24.99 14.88
N ASP A 189 8.05 -24.77 16.13
CA ASP A 189 8.69 -23.82 17.04
C ASP A 189 8.76 -22.40 16.51
N VAL A 190 7.60 -21.87 16.13
CA VAL A 190 7.43 -20.54 15.54
C VAL A 190 7.61 -19.44 16.59
N PRO A 191 8.31 -18.33 16.30
CA PRO A 191 8.36 -17.16 17.16
C PRO A 191 6.95 -16.56 17.39
N PRO A 192 6.75 -15.74 18.44
CA PRO A 192 5.45 -15.14 18.72
C PRO A 192 4.92 -14.29 17.57
N ILE A 193 3.65 -14.51 17.21
CA ILE A 193 2.91 -13.72 16.21
C ILE A 193 1.64 -13.22 16.86
N TYR A 194 1.45 -11.91 16.84
CA TYR A 194 0.32 -11.23 17.44
C TYR A 194 -0.54 -10.57 16.36
N LEU A 195 -1.82 -10.89 16.34
CA LEU A 195 -2.78 -10.26 15.44
C LEU A 195 -3.45 -9.08 16.14
N LEU A 196 -3.17 -7.86 15.68
CA LEU A 196 -3.87 -6.66 16.05
C LEU A 196 -4.94 -6.36 14.98
N HIS A 197 -6.13 -6.93 15.18
CA HIS A 197 -7.27 -6.78 14.28
C HIS A 197 -8.26 -5.78 14.86
N GLY A 198 -8.63 -4.78 14.08
CA GLY A 198 -9.55 -3.72 14.49
C GLY A 198 -9.24 -2.42 13.78
N ASP A 199 -10.18 -1.49 13.83
CA ASP A 199 -9.95 -0.12 13.38
C ASP A 199 -9.29 0.66 14.51
N LEU A 200 -8.24 1.42 14.19
CA LEU A 200 -7.57 2.33 15.11
C LEU A 200 -7.71 3.75 14.57
N LYS A 201 -7.97 4.68 15.45
CA LYS A 201 -7.94 6.10 15.12
C LYS A 201 -6.52 6.52 14.76
N GLU A 202 -6.39 7.62 14.05
CA GLU A 202 -5.07 8.14 13.65
C GLU A 202 -4.14 8.35 14.85
N SER A 203 -4.65 8.89 15.97
CA SER A 203 -3.89 9.04 17.21
C SER A 203 -3.41 7.70 17.80
N GLU A 204 -4.26 6.68 17.78
CA GLU A 204 -3.91 5.32 18.22
C GLU A 204 -2.88 4.66 17.31
N MET A 205 -2.94 4.95 16.01
CA MET A 205 -1.91 4.50 15.07
C MET A 205 -0.55 5.15 15.32
N VAL A 206 -0.54 6.46 15.60
CA VAL A 206 0.69 7.17 15.97
C VAL A 206 1.30 6.59 17.25
N GLU A 207 0.47 6.28 18.23
CA GLU A 207 0.89 5.66 19.47
C GLU A 207 1.45 4.25 19.23
N LEU A 208 0.79 3.44 18.40
CA LEU A 208 1.29 2.13 17.99
C LEU A 208 2.69 2.23 17.38
N TYR A 209 2.92 3.18 16.47
CA TYR A 209 4.23 3.38 15.84
C TYR A 209 5.33 3.80 16.82
N ASN A 210 4.97 4.52 17.87
CA ASN A 210 5.91 5.02 18.89
C ASN A 210 5.98 4.14 20.14
N HIS A 211 5.20 3.06 20.20
CA HIS A 211 5.12 2.22 21.38
C HIS A 211 6.46 1.56 21.72
N SER A 212 6.82 1.53 23.00
CA SER A 212 8.12 1.03 23.47
C SER A 212 8.42 -0.43 23.11
N LYS A 213 7.38 -1.25 22.94
CA LYS A 213 7.50 -2.66 22.48
C LYS A 213 7.71 -2.81 20.97
N VAL A 214 7.42 -1.78 20.17
CA VAL A 214 7.65 -1.77 18.72
C VAL A 214 9.05 -1.23 18.45
N LYS A 215 9.93 -2.02 17.86
CA LYS A 215 11.34 -1.66 17.64
C LYS A 215 11.70 -1.48 16.16
N ALA A 216 10.96 -2.09 15.26
CA ALA A 216 11.18 -1.98 13.83
C ALA A 216 9.89 -2.21 13.05
N MET A 217 9.80 -1.63 11.87
CA MET A 217 8.75 -1.95 10.91
C MET A 217 9.27 -2.93 9.86
N ILE A 218 8.36 -3.78 9.37
CA ILE A 218 8.62 -4.73 8.28
C ILE A 218 7.47 -4.68 7.28
N SER A 219 7.77 -4.66 5.98
CA SER A 219 6.76 -4.73 4.92
C SER A 219 7.33 -5.36 3.65
#